data_10ef71a884aadcd60862c7d30cc0169c
#
_entry.id   10ef71a884aadcd60862c7d30cc0169c
#
_cell.length_a   1.000
_cell.length_b   1.000
_cell.length_c   1.000
_cell.angle_alpha   90.00
_cell.angle_beta   90.00
_cell.angle_gamma   90.00
#
_symmetry.space_group_name_H-M   'P 1'
#
loop_
_entity.id
_entity.type
_entity.pdbx_description
1 polymer ?
#
loop_
_entity_poly.entity_id
_entity_poly.type
_entity_poly.pdbx_seq_one_letter_code
_entity_poly.pdbx_strand_id
1 'polypeptide(L)'
;MKTRWRDYLARQGVVEAPDGMMPLGLSRDQNETSGDNAARLYSCPHLAVARCSGAQSRTFLQSQLTCDLQVIDNDHWTMGAYCTPKGRVLSILRIVPDETGYLLIGEISLLTDLLERLRIYVMRADVAFTFESDTAVLGLSGIGFASPIGQIPALSTLPERSLHGLMPGHVLRERGNPAYGLILLPTDTAIRLWEDTSSDVIRCDADQWNLLEIRAGNPRVTD
;
A
#
# COMPACT_ATOMS: atom_id res chain seq x y z
N MET A 1 0.34 -4.96 15.50
CA MET A 1 0.93 -3.59 15.42
C MET A 1 -0.14 -2.59 15.02
N LYS A 2 0.02 -1.31 15.36
CA LYS A 2 -0.92 -0.23 14.98
C LYS A 2 -0.16 0.84 14.19
N THR A 3 -0.82 1.46 13.22
CA THR A 3 -0.31 2.63 12.52
C THR A 3 -1.05 3.88 13.02
N ARG A 4 -0.39 5.04 13.03
CA ARG A 4 -1.03 6.33 13.37
C ARG A 4 -2.21 6.63 12.43
N TRP A 5 -2.11 6.22 11.17
CA TRP A 5 -3.18 6.34 10.19
C TRP A 5 -4.44 5.58 10.59
N ARG A 6 -4.31 4.32 10.99
CA ARG A 6 -5.43 3.50 11.47
C ARG A 6 -6.08 4.09 12.73
N ASP A 7 -5.26 4.57 13.66
CA ASP A 7 -5.76 5.23 14.88
C ASP A 7 -6.52 6.52 14.57
N TYR A 8 -6.08 7.30 13.58
CA TYR A 8 -6.80 8.48 13.10
C TYR A 8 -8.17 8.08 12.52
N LEU A 9 -8.21 7.13 11.58
CA LEU A 9 -9.46 6.65 10.97
C LEU A 9 -10.44 6.11 12.01
N ALA A 10 -9.97 5.39 13.03
CA ALA A 10 -10.80 4.90 14.11
C ALA A 10 -11.47 6.04 14.92
N ARG A 11 -10.77 7.16 15.13
CA ARG A 11 -11.34 8.35 15.79
C ARG A 11 -12.38 9.07 14.92
N GLN A 12 -12.32 8.89 13.61
CA GLN A 12 -13.30 9.44 12.67
C GLN A 12 -14.57 8.57 12.53
N GLY A 13 -14.74 7.57 13.40
CA GLY A 13 -15.92 6.70 13.42
C GLY A 13 -15.80 5.46 12.54
N VAL A 14 -14.58 5.13 12.11
CA VAL A 14 -14.29 3.87 11.43
C VAL A 14 -14.28 2.77 12.48
N VAL A 15 -15.24 1.83 12.40
CA VAL A 15 -15.37 0.70 13.34
C VAL A 15 -14.63 -0.50 12.77
N GLU A 16 -13.72 -1.10 13.56
CA GLU A 16 -13.12 -2.38 13.20
C GLU A 16 -14.23 -3.47 13.19
N ALA A 17 -14.42 -4.11 12.04
CA ALA A 17 -15.22 -5.32 11.98
C ALA A 17 -14.44 -6.49 12.63
N PRO A 18 -15.13 -7.52 13.17
CA PRO A 18 -14.49 -8.66 13.84
C PRO A 18 -13.50 -9.44 12.95
N ASP A 19 -13.63 -9.33 11.64
CA ASP A 19 -12.78 -9.94 10.61
C ASP A 19 -11.59 -9.06 10.18
N GLY A 20 -11.37 -7.92 10.86
CA GLY A 20 -10.31 -6.96 10.52
C GLY A 20 -10.65 -6.06 9.33
N MET A 21 -11.81 -6.23 8.71
CA MET A 21 -12.35 -5.28 7.74
C MET A 21 -12.96 -4.08 8.47
N MET A 22 -12.64 -2.88 8.01
CA MET A 22 -13.13 -1.64 8.60
C MET A 22 -14.18 -1.03 7.67
N PRO A 23 -15.47 -1.13 7.97
CA PRO A 23 -16.47 -0.36 7.24
C PRO A 23 -16.33 1.11 7.63
N LEU A 24 -15.90 1.94 6.69
CA LEU A 24 -16.12 3.38 6.79
C LEU A 24 -17.58 3.64 6.48
N GLY A 25 -18.27 4.31 7.37
CA GLY A 25 -19.62 4.83 7.14
C GLY A 25 -19.66 5.99 6.12
N LEU A 26 -18.89 5.88 5.04
CA LEU A 26 -18.97 6.77 3.89
C LEU A 26 -20.15 6.28 3.05
N SER A 27 -21.15 7.15 2.89
CA SER A 27 -22.41 6.81 2.23
C SER A 27 -22.21 6.10 0.88
N ARG A 28 -22.75 4.89 0.76
CA ARG A 28 -22.83 4.11 -0.46
C ARG A 28 -23.48 4.88 -1.62
N ASP A 29 -24.31 5.88 -1.31
CA ASP A 29 -25.17 6.59 -2.27
C ASP A 29 -24.43 7.52 -3.23
N GLN A 30 -23.16 7.90 -2.95
CA GLN A 30 -22.40 8.78 -3.86
C GLN A 30 -21.62 8.04 -4.96
N ASN A 31 -21.52 6.72 -4.89
CA ASN A 31 -20.66 5.93 -5.79
C ASN A 31 -21.33 5.43 -7.07
N GLU A 32 -22.66 5.31 -7.11
CA GLU A 32 -23.34 4.71 -8.27
C GLU A 32 -23.54 5.66 -9.44
N THR A 33 -23.44 6.98 -9.22
CA THR A 33 -23.69 8.00 -10.25
C THR A 33 -22.44 8.66 -10.82
N SER A 34 -21.26 8.47 -10.20
CA SER A 34 -20.01 9.06 -10.68
C SER A 34 -19.33 8.11 -11.67
N GLY A 35 -19.14 8.57 -12.91
CA GLY A 35 -18.51 7.78 -13.98
C GLY A 35 -17.15 7.17 -13.59
N ASP A 36 -16.72 6.15 -14.32
CA ASP A 36 -15.49 5.36 -14.08
C ASP A 36 -14.20 6.20 -13.99
N ASN A 37 -14.23 7.45 -14.44
CA ASN A 37 -13.09 8.36 -14.45
C ASN A 37 -13.03 9.37 -13.29
N ALA A 38 -13.98 9.34 -12.35
CA ALA A 38 -13.92 10.24 -11.20
C ALA A 38 -12.65 10.01 -10.36
N ALA A 39 -12.04 11.08 -9.85
CA ALA A 39 -10.93 10.97 -8.92
C ALA A 39 -11.41 10.34 -7.60
N ARG A 40 -10.75 9.30 -7.15
CA ARG A 40 -11.11 8.60 -5.90
C ARG A 40 -9.89 8.42 -5.02
N LEU A 41 -10.11 8.61 -3.74
CA LEU A 41 -9.13 8.39 -2.68
C LEU A 41 -9.69 7.33 -1.71
N TYR A 42 -8.96 6.24 -1.53
CA TYR A 42 -9.38 5.12 -0.69
C TYR A 42 -8.60 5.11 0.62
N SER A 43 -9.28 4.89 1.73
CA SER A 43 -8.60 4.55 2.97
C SER A 43 -8.17 3.09 2.92
N CYS A 44 -6.91 2.80 3.17
CA CYS A 44 -6.38 1.42 3.20
C CYS A 44 -5.82 1.08 4.59
N PRO A 45 -6.64 1.06 5.66
CA PRO A 45 -6.17 0.83 7.03
C PRO A 45 -5.67 -0.58 7.28
N HIS A 46 -6.01 -1.52 6.41
CA HIS A 46 -5.57 -2.90 6.42
C HIS A 46 -4.15 -3.09 5.88
N LEU A 47 -3.63 -2.10 5.16
CA LEU A 47 -2.27 -2.13 4.64
C LEU A 47 -1.31 -1.40 5.59
N ALA A 48 -0.09 -1.93 5.69
CA ALA A 48 1.00 -1.33 6.44
C ALA A 48 2.31 -1.44 5.67
N VAL A 49 3.29 -0.67 6.13
CA VAL A 49 4.61 -0.60 5.53
C VAL A 49 5.65 -1.08 6.53
N ALA A 50 6.58 -1.88 6.08
CA ALA A 50 7.81 -2.18 6.79
C ALA A 50 9.01 -1.84 5.90
N ARG A 51 10.10 -1.45 6.50
CA ARG A 51 11.38 -1.19 5.85
C ARG A 51 12.31 -2.38 6.03
N CYS A 52 12.94 -2.81 4.96
CA CYS A 52 14.08 -3.72 4.96
C CYS A 52 15.31 -2.92 4.52
N SER A 53 16.23 -2.66 5.43
CA SER A 53 17.43 -1.85 5.19
C SER A 53 18.71 -2.65 5.37
N GLY A 54 19.83 -2.12 4.92
CA GLY A 54 21.17 -2.71 5.02
C GLY A 54 21.73 -3.13 3.66
N ALA A 55 23.05 -3.24 3.59
CA ALA A 55 23.76 -3.49 2.33
C ALA A 55 23.40 -4.84 1.67
N GLN A 56 22.92 -5.79 2.45
CA GLN A 56 22.52 -7.12 1.97
C GLN A 56 21.00 -7.30 1.80
N SER A 57 20.20 -6.22 1.93
CA SER A 57 18.73 -6.28 1.86
C SER A 57 18.23 -6.91 0.54
N ARG A 58 18.81 -6.55 -0.62
CA ARG A 58 18.44 -7.12 -1.93
C ARG A 58 18.70 -8.63 -1.97
N THR A 59 19.91 -9.06 -1.65
CA THR A 59 20.29 -10.48 -1.69
C THR A 59 19.47 -11.31 -0.71
N PHE A 60 19.21 -10.76 0.47
CA PHE A 60 18.39 -11.41 1.48
C PHE A 60 16.94 -11.59 1.00
N LEU A 61 16.27 -10.52 0.58
CA LEU A 61 14.89 -10.58 0.11
C LEU A 61 14.75 -11.46 -1.15
N GLN A 62 15.73 -11.43 -2.06
CA GLN A 62 15.79 -12.32 -3.23
C GLN A 62 15.76 -13.81 -2.84
N SER A 63 16.37 -14.18 -1.71
CA SER A 63 16.38 -15.56 -1.23
C SER A 63 15.11 -15.96 -0.49
N GLN A 64 14.28 -15.00 -0.06
CA GLN A 64 13.11 -15.25 0.77
C GLN A 64 11.78 -15.11 0.02
N LEU A 65 11.76 -14.33 -1.05
CA LEU A 65 10.53 -13.99 -1.78
C LEU A 65 10.51 -14.65 -3.17
N THR A 66 9.34 -14.78 -3.75
CA THR A 66 9.13 -15.44 -5.05
C THR A 66 9.39 -14.55 -6.26
N CYS A 67 9.62 -13.25 -6.06
CA CYS A 67 9.91 -12.29 -7.13
C CYS A 67 11.41 -12.20 -7.41
N ASP A 68 11.74 -11.71 -8.61
CA ASP A 68 13.12 -11.38 -8.97
C ASP A 68 13.40 -9.90 -8.67
N LEU A 69 14.24 -9.64 -7.66
CA LEU A 69 14.64 -8.28 -7.26
C LEU A 69 15.85 -7.77 -8.05
N GLN A 70 16.50 -8.61 -8.87
CA GLN A 70 17.65 -8.19 -9.67
C GLN A 70 17.25 -7.30 -10.84
N VAL A 71 16.01 -7.47 -11.33
CA VAL A 71 15.47 -6.71 -12.47
C VAL A 71 14.74 -5.44 -12.07
N ILE A 72 14.64 -5.14 -10.76
CA ILE A 72 13.94 -3.95 -10.28
C ILE A 72 14.94 -2.79 -10.20
N ASP A 73 14.62 -1.71 -10.87
CA ASP A 73 15.29 -0.40 -10.76
C ASP A 73 14.54 0.53 -9.78
N ASN A 74 15.04 1.76 -9.65
CA ASN A 74 14.46 2.74 -8.71
C ASN A 74 13.12 3.33 -9.17
N ASP A 75 12.72 3.11 -10.41
CA ASP A 75 11.49 3.64 -11.00
C ASP A 75 10.35 2.62 -11.04
N HIS A 76 10.62 1.39 -10.60
CA HIS A 76 9.66 0.29 -10.63
C HIS A 76 9.59 -0.44 -9.29
N TRP A 77 8.42 -0.94 -8.99
CA TRP A 77 8.15 -1.81 -7.85
C TRP A 77 7.67 -3.19 -8.35
N THR A 78 7.73 -4.20 -7.49
CA THR A 78 7.25 -5.54 -7.83
C THR A 78 6.36 -6.13 -6.76
N MET A 79 5.66 -7.20 -7.11
CA MET A 79 4.92 -8.04 -6.18
C MET A 79 5.64 -9.36 -5.97
N GLY A 80 5.74 -9.80 -4.72
CA GLY A 80 6.32 -11.08 -4.36
C GLY A 80 5.55 -11.73 -3.23
N ALA A 81 5.62 -13.05 -3.15
CA ALA A 81 5.04 -13.82 -2.07
C ALA A 81 6.12 -14.37 -1.14
N TYR A 82 5.81 -14.45 0.14
CA TYR A 82 6.53 -15.27 1.10
C TYR A 82 5.80 -16.60 1.28
N CYS A 83 6.52 -17.70 1.12
CA CYS A 83 5.94 -19.03 1.11
C CYS A 83 6.55 -19.94 2.18
N THR A 84 5.79 -20.93 2.62
CA THR A 84 6.36 -22.06 3.35
C THR A 84 7.26 -22.91 2.44
N PRO A 85 8.15 -23.78 2.98
CA PRO A 85 8.92 -24.72 2.17
C PRO A 85 8.07 -25.69 1.31
N LYS A 86 6.77 -25.84 1.65
CA LYS A 86 5.81 -26.64 0.88
C LYS A 86 5.06 -25.82 -0.18
N GLY A 87 5.44 -24.55 -0.40
CA GLY A 87 4.84 -23.67 -1.41
C GLY A 87 3.53 -23.00 -1.01
N ARG A 88 3.06 -23.12 0.25
CA ARG A 88 1.89 -22.39 0.70
C ARG A 88 2.24 -20.90 0.88
N VAL A 89 1.51 -20.02 0.21
CA VAL A 89 1.65 -18.57 0.37
C VAL A 89 1.19 -18.16 1.76
N LEU A 90 2.03 -17.42 2.47
CA LEU A 90 1.77 -16.87 3.79
C LEU A 90 1.52 -15.37 3.77
N SER A 91 2.13 -14.65 2.82
CA SER A 91 1.94 -13.22 2.64
C SER A 91 2.26 -12.83 1.22
N ILE A 92 1.56 -11.82 0.71
CA ILE A 92 1.85 -11.18 -0.57
C ILE A 92 2.24 -9.74 -0.28
N LEU A 93 3.33 -9.29 -0.89
CA LEU A 93 3.94 -7.99 -0.64
C LEU A 93 4.13 -7.22 -1.93
N ARG A 94 3.96 -5.90 -1.86
CA ARG A 94 4.55 -4.97 -2.81
C ARG A 94 5.92 -4.58 -2.30
N ILE A 95 6.93 -4.75 -3.12
CA ILE A 95 8.33 -4.47 -2.79
C ILE A 95 8.75 -3.24 -3.59
N VAL A 96 9.05 -2.17 -2.88
CA VAL A 96 9.33 -0.84 -3.43
C VAL A 96 10.79 -0.49 -3.10
N PRO A 97 11.62 -0.17 -4.09
CA PRO A 97 12.97 0.35 -3.83
C PRO A 97 12.93 1.62 -2.99
N ASP A 98 13.90 1.76 -2.10
CA ASP A 98 14.08 2.91 -1.23
C ASP A 98 15.58 3.19 -1.07
N GLU A 99 15.95 4.40 -0.66
CA GLU A 99 17.35 4.83 -0.53
C GLU A 99 18.18 3.91 0.36
N THR A 100 17.57 3.29 1.37
CA THR A 100 18.25 2.42 2.35
C THR A 100 18.06 0.93 2.10
N GLY A 101 17.24 0.57 1.09
CA GLY A 101 16.90 -0.81 0.77
C GLY A 101 15.51 -0.94 0.12
N TYR A 102 14.52 -1.44 0.85
CA TYR A 102 13.18 -1.69 0.31
C TYR A 102 12.07 -1.38 1.31
N LEU A 103 10.98 -0.83 0.84
CA LEU A 103 9.71 -0.82 1.56
C LEU A 103 8.90 -2.06 1.17
N LEU A 104 8.33 -2.70 2.17
CA LEU A 104 7.48 -3.88 2.05
C LEU A 104 6.06 -3.49 2.47
N ILE A 105 5.11 -3.52 1.52
CA ILE A 105 3.71 -3.15 1.78
C ILE A 105 2.89 -4.42 1.75
N GLY A 106 2.13 -4.68 2.80
CA GLY A 106 1.28 -5.87 2.92
C GLY A 106 0.17 -5.70 3.95
N GLU A 107 -0.61 -6.76 4.12
CA GLU A 107 -1.65 -6.82 5.15
C GLU A 107 -1.03 -6.67 6.54
N ILE A 108 -1.56 -5.75 7.34
CA ILE A 108 -1.02 -5.44 8.66
C ILE A 108 -1.04 -6.65 9.61
N SER A 109 -2.07 -7.50 9.51
CA SER A 109 -2.21 -8.72 10.29
C SER A 109 -1.09 -9.72 10.00
N LEU A 110 -0.73 -9.87 8.72
CA LEU A 110 0.28 -10.83 8.26
C LEU A 110 1.70 -10.26 8.31
N LEU A 111 1.85 -8.95 8.16
CA LEU A 111 3.17 -8.30 8.06
C LEU A 111 3.99 -8.45 9.34
N THR A 112 3.35 -8.39 10.50
CA THR A 112 4.02 -8.56 11.80
C THR A 112 4.65 -9.93 11.92
N ASP A 113 3.87 -10.98 11.67
CA ASP A 113 4.33 -12.37 11.75
C ASP A 113 5.40 -12.65 10.70
N LEU A 114 5.26 -12.06 9.51
CA LEU A 114 6.26 -12.15 8.45
C LEU A 114 7.60 -11.57 8.90
N LEU A 115 7.60 -10.36 9.48
CA LEU A 115 8.85 -9.72 9.94
C LEU A 115 9.54 -10.54 11.03
N GLU A 116 8.79 -11.12 11.95
CA GLU A 116 9.33 -12.00 12.97
C GLU A 116 9.99 -13.24 12.35
N ARG A 117 9.35 -13.85 11.36
CA ARG A 117 9.90 -15.00 10.63
C ARG A 117 11.16 -14.63 9.85
N LEU A 118 11.15 -13.51 9.11
CA LEU A 118 12.30 -13.06 8.33
C LEU A 118 13.51 -12.77 9.22
N ARG A 119 13.31 -12.19 10.40
CA ARG A 119 14.38 -11.89 11.37
C ARG A 119 15.15 -13.15 11.81
N ILE A 120 14.50 -14.29 11.88
CA ILE A 120 15.15 -15.57 12.24
C ILE A 120 16.23 -15.93 11.21
N TYR A 121 16.02 -15.59 9.94
CA TYR A 121 16.94 -15.93 8.84
C TYR A 121 18.01 -14.86 8.57
N VAL A 122 17.95 -13.70 9.21
CA VAL A 122 18.96 -12.63 9.02
C VAL A 122 20.35 -13.09 9.46
N MET A 123 20.47 -13.84 10.56
CA MET A 123 21.70 -14.37 11.11
C MET A 123 22.84 -13.33 11.19
N ARG A 124 23.79 -13.35 10.24
CA ARG A 124 24.96 -12.45 10.14
C ARG A 124 24.86 -11.45 8.99
N ALA A 125 23.75 -11.45 8.25
CA ALA A 125 23.56 -10.53 7.14
C ALA A 125 23.38 -9.08 7.66
N ASP A 126 23.92 -8.13 6.93
CA ASP A 126 23.64 -6.70 7.16
C ASP A 126 22.24 -6.38 6.63
N VAL A 127 21.23 -6.73 7.43
CA VAL A 127 19.80 -6.53 7.16
C VAL A 127 19.08 -6.18 8.45
N ALA A 128 18.25 -5.15 8.39
CA ALA A 128 17.38 -4.75 9.49
C ALA A 128 15.94 -4.58 9.01
N PHE A 129 14.97 -4.91 9.86
CA PHE A 129 13.55 -4.72 9.60
C PHE A 129 12.93 -3.75 10.61
N THR A 130 12.33 -2.68 10.10
CA THR A 130 11.61 -1.69 10.89
C THR A 130 10.16 -1.59 10.42
N PHE A 131 9.22 -1.56 11.34
CA PHE A 131 7.81 -1.30 11.02
C PHE A 131 7.59 0.21 10.96
N GLU A 132 7.08 0.70 9.83
CA GLU A 132 6.86 2.14 9.56
C GLU A 132 5.49 2.56 10.10
N SER A 133 5.39 2.75 11.42
CA SER A 133 4.12 3.07 12.09
C SER A 133 3.56 4.46 11.72
N ASP A 134 4.41 5.35 11.20
CA ASP A 134 4.05 6.71 10.79
C ASP A 134 3.86 6.87 9.28
N THR A 135 3.87 5.79 8.52
CA THR A 135 3.57 5.79 7.10
C THR A 135 2.14 5.32 6.86
N ALA A 136 1.33 6.19 6.25
CA ALA A 136 -0.03 5.88 5.80
C ALA A 136 0.00 5.32 4.38
N VAL A 137 -0.90 4.37 4.12
CA VAL A 137 -1.18 3.82 2.79
C VAL A 137 -2.60 4.20 2.40
N LEU A 138 -2.75 4.89 1.27
CA LEU A 138 -4.04 5.23 0.68
C LEU A 138 -4.09 4.68 -0.74
N GLY A 139 -5.30 4.35 -1.21
CA GLY A 139 -5.54 3.99 -2.59
C GLY A 139 -5.93 5.20 -3.43
N LEU A 140 -5.65 5.14 -4.71
CA LEU A 140 -6.00 6.15 -5.71
C LEU A 140 -6.61 5.49 -6.94
N SER A 141 -7.61 6.13 -7.57
CA SER A 141 -8.05 5.77 -8.93
C SER A 141 -8.67 6.97 -9.65
N GLY A 142 -8.87 6.82 -10.95
CA GLY A 142 -9.47 7.86 -11.79
C GLY A 142 -8.48 8.90 -12.29
N ILE A 143 -8.99 10.10 -12.55
CA ILE A 143 -8.17 11.22 -13.05
C ILE A 143 -7.29 11.80 -11.94
N GLY A 144 -6.18 12.45 -12.36
CA GLY A 144 -5.37 13.23 -11.43
C GLY A 144 -6.10 14.46 -10.90
N PHE A 145 -5.70 14.94 -9.74
CA PHE A 145 -6.33 16.09 -9.08
C PHE A 145 -5.32 16.93 -8.30
N ALA A 146 -5.65 18.21 -8.15
CA ALA A 146 -4.90 19.10 -7.27
C ALA A 146 -5.22 18.78 -5.80
N SER A 147 -4.21 18.79 -4.95
CA SER A 147 -4.37 18.48 -3.54
C SER A 147 -3.53 19.43 -2.66
N PRO A 148 -3.75 19.47 -1.35
CA PRO A 148 -2.95 20.26 -0.41
C PRO A 148 -1.45 19.91 -0.38
N ILE A 149 -1.09 18.75 -0.91
CA ILE A 149 0.30 18.26 -0.99
C ILE A 149 0.89 18.34 -2.40
N GLY A 150 0.19 18.99 -3.32
CA GLY A 150 0.59 19.14 -4.71
C GLY A 150 -0.30 18.39 -5.70
N GLN A 151 0.15 18.31 -6.93
CA GLN A 151 -0.60 17.64 -8.00
C GLN A 151 -0.48 16.12 -7.87
N ILE A 152 -1.61 15.45 -7.70
CA ILE A 152 -1.68 13.98 -7.80
C ILE A 152 -1.84 13.62 -9.29
N PRO A 153 -0.92 12.81 -9.87
CA PRO A 153 -0.97 12.50 -11.29
C PRO A 153 -2.17 11.61 -11.64
N ALA A 154 -2.63 11.70 -12.87
CA ALA A 154 -3.54 10.70 -13.41
C ALA A 154 -2.80 9.38 -13.59
N LEU A 155 -3.23 8.34 -12.88
CA LEU A 155 -2.52 7.04 -12.90
C LEU A 155 -2.52 6.38 -14.29
N SER A 156 -3.48 6.71 -15.14
CA SER A 156 -3.52 6.26 -16.53
C SER A 156 -2.36 6.78 -17.40
N THR A 157 -1.68 7.84 -16.98
CA THR A 157 -0.50 8.39 -17.66
C THR A 157 0.82 7.76 -17.21
N LEU A 158 0.79 6.98 -16.13
CA LEU A 158 1.97 6.31 -15.59
C LEU A 158 2.07 4.88 -16.11
N PRO A 159 3.28 4.37 -16.39
CA PRO A 159 3.48 2.96 -16.72
C PRO A 159 3.01 2.05 -15.59
N GLU A 160 2.52 0.85 -15.92
CA GLU A 160 2.20 -0.16 -14.91
C GLU A 160 3.46 -0.58 -14.12
N ARG A 161 3.29 -0.80 -12.82
CA ARG A 161 4.38 -1.12 -11.89
C ARG A 161 5.42 -0.01 -11.71
N SER A 162 5.13 1.20 -12.20
CA SER A 162 6.02 2.34 -11.97
C SER A 162 5.90 2.90 -10.55
N LEU A 163 7.01 3.48 -10.11
CA LEU A 163 7.14 4.25 -8.88
C LEU A 163 7.32 5.72 -9.26
N HIS A 164 6.48 6.58 -8.74
CA HIS A 164 6.55 8.02 -8.99
C HIS A 164 6.78 8.77 -7.68
N GLY A 165 7.84 9.58 -7.63
CA GLY A 165 8.15 10.39 -6.45
C GLY A 165 7.08 11.46 -6.22
N LEU A 166 6.63 11.57 -4.99
CA LEU A 166 5.74 12.63 -4.49
C LEU A 166 6.34 13.16 -3.19
N MET A 167 6.64 14.43 -3.12
CA MET A 167 7.25 15.01 -1.92
C MET A 167 6.17 15.46 -0.91
N PRO A 168 6.10 14.86 0.31
CA PRO A 168 6.90 13.74 0.80
C PRO A 168 6.18 12.40 0.54
N GLY A 169 6.79 11.48 -0.21
CA GLY A 169 6.25 10.13 -0.37
C GLY A 169 6.35 9.56 -1.78
N HIS A 170 5.52 8.58 -2.08
CA HIS A 170 5.54 7.85 -3.36
C HIS A 170 4.14 7.53 -3.85
N VAL A 171 3.97 7.53 -5.17
CA VAL A 171 2.79 6.98 -5.86
C VAL A 171 3.23 5.70 -6.58
N LEU A 172 2.56 4.60 -6.28
CA LEU A 172 2.74 3.30 -6.92
C LEU A 172 1.61 3.09 -7.92
N ARG A 173 1.94 2.97 -9.21
CA ARG A 173 0.96 2.60 -10.24
C ARG A 173 0.76 1.09 -10.24
N GLU A 174 -0.44 0.63 -9.92
CA GLU A 174 -0.81 -0.79 -9.99
C GLU A 174 -1.03 -1.24 -11.44
N ARG A 175 -1.01 -2.55 -11.65
CA ARG A 175 -1.43 -3.14 -12.91
C ARG A 175 -2.95 -3.23 -12.95
N GLY A 176 -3.57 -2.84 -14.07
CA GLY A 176 -5.00 -3.02 -14.28
C GLY A 176 -5.71 -1.84 -14.94
N ASN A 177 -6.94 -2.11 -15.36
CA ASN A 177 -7.87 -1.16 -15.92
C ASN A 177 -9.22 -1.28 -15.18
N PRO A 178 -9.80 -0.19 -14.62
CA PRO A 178 -9.29 1.19 -14.66
C PRO A 178 -7.93 1.37 -13.97
N ALA A 179 -7.23 2.47 -14.31
CA ALA A 179 -5.95 2.81 -13.72
C ALA A 179 -6.11 3.13 -12.23
N TYR A 180 -5.35 2.46 -11.37
CA TYR A 180 -5.37 2.65 -9.92
C TYR A 180 -3.99 2.43 -9.31
N GLY A 181 -3.79 2.81 -8.07
CA GLY A 181 -2.51 2.70 -7.40
C GLY A 181 -2.57 3.02 -5.92
N LEU A 182 -1.42 2.94 -5.28
CA LEU A 182 -1.24 3.34 -3.89
C LEU A 182 -0.46 4.64 -3.78
N ILE A 183 -0.72 5.38 -2.74
CA ILE A 183 0.11 6.50 -2.30
C ILE A 183 0.62 6.22 -0.88
N LEU A 184 1.92 6.36 -0.68
CA LEU A 184 2.60 6.26 0.60
C LEU A 184 2.96 7.65 1.08
N LEU A 185 2.52 8.03 2.27
CA LEU A 185 2.75 9.35 2.85
C LEU A 185 3.06 9.25 4.34
N PRO A 186 3.83 10.20 4.90
CA PRO A 186 3.81 10.43 6.34
C PRO A 186 2.37 10.67 6.82
N THR A 187 2.02 10.14 7.98
CA THR A 187 0.63 10.14 8.46
C THR A 187 0.02 11.54 8.54
N ASP A 188 0.76 12.54 9.01
CA ASP A 188 0.24 13.92 9.09
C ASP A 188 -0.06 14.51 7.70
N THR A 189 0.73 14.13 6.70
CA THR A 189 0.49 14.52 5.31
C THR A 189 -0.73 13.79 4.72
N ALA A 190 -0.88 12.51 5.04
CA ALA A 190 -2.03 11.71 4.63
C ALA A 190 -3.35 12.24 5.23
N ILE A 191 -3.32 12.66 6.50
CA ILE A 191 -4.47 13.28 7.18
C ILE A 191 -4.87 14.58 6.46
N ARG A 192 -3.91 15.46 6.17
CA ARG A 192 -4.19 16.70 5.40
C ARG A 192 -4.76 16.39 4.02
N LEU A 193 -4.16 15.43 3.30
CA LEU A 193 -4.70 15.00 2.00
C LEU A 193 -6.14 14.52 2.15
N TRP A 194 -6.42 13.71 3.16
CA TRP A 194 -7.74 13.14 3.39
C TRP A 194 -8.79 14.18 3.78
N GLU A 195 -8.45 15.13 4.67
CA GLU A 195 -9.39 16.14 5.18
C GLU A 195 -9.62 17.28 4.19
N ASP A 196 -8.56 17.80 3.58
CA ASP A 196 -8.57 19.04 2.80
C ASP A 196 -8.73 18.79 1.28
N THR A 197 -8.93 17.55 0.87
CA THR A 197 -9.21 17.22 -0.54
C THR A 197 -10.56 17.83 -0.96
N SER A 198 -10.58 18.40 -2.17
CA SER A 198 -11.77 19.03 -2.73
C SER A 198 -12.96 18.09 -2.82
N SER A 199 -14.18 18.64 -2.83
CA SER A 199 -15.43 17.89 -2.94
C SER A 199 -15.55 17.06 -4.25
N ASP A 200 -14.71 17.35 -5.22
CA ASP A 200 -14.69 16.65 -6.52
C ASP A 200 -13.97 15.29 -6.43
N VAL A 201 -13.24 15.04 -5.35
CA VAL A 201 -12.57 13.75 -5.10
C VAL A 201 -13.43 12.91 -4.16
N ILE A 202 -13.82 11.74 -4.63
CA ILE A 202 -14.68 10.82 -3.88
C ILE A 202 -13.82 10.07 -2.85
N ARG A 203 -14.19 10.17 -1.57
CA ARG A 203 -13.58 9.35 -0.52
C ARG A 203 -14.25 7.99 -0.48
N CYS A 204 -13.45 6.95 -0.51
CA CYS A 204 -13.87 5.55 -0.57
C CYS A 204 -13.31 4.76 0.63
N ASP A 205 -14.01 3.71 1.01
CA ASP A 205 -13.59 2.81 2.08
C ASP A 205 -12.67 1.66 1.61
N ALA A 206 -12.27 0.83 2.56
CA ALA A 206 -11.43 -0.33 2.30
C ALA A 206 -12.14 -1.41 1.46
N ASP A 207 -13.44 -1.57 1.58
CA ASP A 207 -14.20 -2.56 0.82
C ASP A 207 -14.25 -2.19 -0.66
N GLN A 208 -14.40 -0.90 -0.96
CA GLN A 208 -14.34 -0.39 -2.32
C GLN A 208 -12.94 -0.55 -2.93
N TRP A 209 -11.88 -0.37 -2.13
CA TRP A 209 -10.51 -0.71 -2.53
C TRP A 209 -10.36 -2.20 -2.83
N ASN A 210 -10.83 -3.06 -1.92
CA ASN A 210 -10.77 -4.51 -2.09
C ASN A 210 -11.50 -4.97 -3.36
N LEU A 211 -12.65 -4.39 -3.65
CA LEU A 211 -13.39 -4.67 -4.89
C LEU A 211 -12.59 -4.29 -6.14
N LEU A 212 -11.88 -3.16 -6.10
CA LEU A 212 -11.00 -2.73 -7.19
C LEU A 212 -9.84 -3.72 -7.40
N GLU A 213 -9.18 -4.17 -6.33
CA GLU A 213 -8.11 -5.17 -6.35
C GLU A 213 -8.62 -6.52 -6.94
N ILE A 214 -9.79 -6.99 -6.51
CA ILE A 214 -10.39 -8.22 -7.02
C ILE A 214 -10.67 -8.11 -8.53
N ARG A 215 -11.26 -7.00 -8.98
CA ARG A 215 -11.53 -6.75 -10.40
C ARG A 215 -10.27 -6.67 -11.25
N ALA A 216 -9.20 -6.16 -10.68
CA ALA A 216 -7.89 -6.10 -11.33
C ALA A 216 -7.13 -7.45 -11.31
N GLY A 217 -7.67 -8.47 -10.62
CA GLY A 217 -7.03 -9.78 -10.50
C GLY A 217 -5.81 -9.81 -9.58
N ASN A 218 -5.67 -8.82 -8.68
CA ASN A 218 -4.59 -8.82 -7.71
C ASN A 218 -4.89 -9.83 -6.59
N PRO A 219 -3.99 -10.79 -6.35
CA PRO A 219 -4.19 -11.78 -5.31
C PRO A 219 -4.02 -11.17 -3.92
N ARG A 220 -4.79 -11.66 -2.97
CA ARG A 220 -4.72 -11.29 -1.56
C ARG A 220 -4.70 -12.54 -0.68
N VAL A 221 -3.95 -12.49 0.41
CA VAL A 221 -3.99 -13.48 1.49
C VAL A 221 -4.53 -12.77 2.71
N THR A 222 -5.52 -13.37 3.34
CA THR A 222 -6.10 -12.95 4.63
C THR A 222 -5.95 -14.08 5.64
N ASP A 223 -6.04 -13.76 6.91
CA ASP A 223 -6.08 -14.76 8.00
C ASP A 223 -7.26 -15.71 7.89
#